data_c9e99751f2a5868dafa41dc282c8a5f9
#
_entry.id   c9e99751f2a5868dafa41dc282c8a5f9
#
_cell.length_a   1.000
_cell.length_b   1.000
_cell.length_c   1.000
_cell.angle_alpha   90.00
_cell.angle_beta   90.00
_cell.angle_gamma   90.00
#
_symmetry.space_group_name_H-M   'P 1'
#
loop_
_entity.id
_entity.type
_entity.pdbx_description
1 polymer ?
#
loop_
_entity_poly.entity_id
_entity_poly.type
_entity_poly.pdbx_seq_one_letter_code
_entity_poly.pdbx_strand_id
1 'polypeptide(L)'
;TTEIYTLSLHDALPICQSRHKADGARRDEEYREYIAGIPGPKIVVVQDLDKPATTGSFWGEVNANIHRALGCVGTITDGAVRDVDEMTNAGLKALARRLCVGHAHVVPVNWGCEVQVFGQHVEPGQLIHADKHGFLAIPPGEEKGLLDAAVFMDENECNTVIKTARGASGLTRTELLKQLNQSVTDFGEAARNKFGSPGEFGD
;
A
#
# COMPACT_ATOMS: atom_id res chain seq x y z
N THR A 1 14.44 -14.31 -8.67
CA THR A 1 14.39 -12.84 -8.63
C THR A 1 13.03 -12.46 -8.11
N THR A 2 12.94 -12.22 -6.82
CA THR A 2 11.77 -11.63 -6.19
C THR A 2 11.79 -10.16 -6.63
N GLU A 3 10.95 -9.80 -7.61
CA GLU A 3 10.70 -8.40 -7.88
C GLU A 3 9.96 -7.84 -6.66
N ILE A 4 10.69 -7.18 -5.79
CA ILE A 4 10.12 -6.33 -4.76
C ILE A 4 9.51 -5.16 -5.53
N TYR A 5 8.22 -5.23 -5.78
CA TYR A 5 7.45 -4.09 -6.26
C TYR A 5 7.33 -3.09 -5.10
N THR A 6 8.41 -2.38 -4.86
CA THR A 6 8.37 -1.19 -4.03
C THR A 6 7.51 -0.19 -4.79
N LEU A 7 6.23 -0.08 -4.44
CA LEU A 7 5.51 1.14 -4.69
C LEU A 7 6.19 2.16 -3.80
N SER A 8 7.07 2.97 -4.39
CA SER A 8 7.70 4.07 -3.69
C SER A 8 6.62 4.94 -3.04
N LEU A 9 6.99 5.53 -1.95
CA LEU A 9 6.28 6.47 -1.12
C LEU A 9 5.56 7.53 -1.96
N HIS A 10 4.24 7.55 -1.95
CA HIS A 10 3.43 8.45 -2.78
C HIS A 10 2.31 9.06 -1.97
N ASP A 11 1.98 10.30 -2.27
CA ASP A 11 0.89 11.03 -1.63
C ASP A 11 -0.45 10.34 -1.89
N ALA A 12 -1.21 10.11 -0.84
CA ALA A 12 -2.55 9.58 -0.91
C ALA A 12 -3.53 10.60 -1.51
N LEU A 13 -4.34 10.17 -2.45
CA LEU A 13 -5.49 10.92 -2.97
C LEU A 13 -6.78 10.22 -2.54
N PRO A 14 -7.29 10.49 -1.34
CA PRO A 14 -8.50 9.86 -0.86
C PRO A 14 -9.73 10.34 -1.63
N ILE A 15 -10.57 9.39 -2.04
CA ILE A 15 -11.88 9.65 -2.64
C ILE A 15 -12.93 8.71 -2.05
N CYS A 16 -14.17 9.16 -2.04
CA CYS A 16 -15.34 8.34 -1.79
C CYS A 16 -16.09 8.10 -3.09
N GLN A 17 -16.58 6.89 -3.31
CA GLN A 17 -17.40 6.54 -4.46
C GLN A 17 -18.76 5.99 -4.05
N SER A 18 -19.80 6.21 -4.85
CA SER A 18 -21.13 5.67 -4.64
C SER A 18 -21.91 5.59 -5.96
N ARG A 19 -22.97 4.76 -5.99
CA ARG A 19 -23.94 4.68 -7.09
C ARG A 19 -24.89 5.87 -7.17
N HIS A 20 -24.96 6.70 -6.16
CA HIS A 20 -25.91 7.81 -6.13
C HIS A 20 -25.53 8.89 -7.13
N LYS A 21 -26.42 9.08 -8.13
CA LYS A 21 -26.26 10.11 -9.15
C LYS A 21 -26.38 11.51 -8.52
N ALA A 22 -25.31 12.26 -8.59
CA ALA A 22 -25.37 13.72 -8.60
C ALA A 22 -24.54 14.17 -9.79
N ASP A 23 -25.07 14.99 -10.68
CA ASP A 23 -24.41 15.66 -11.82
C ASP A 23 -23.08 15.04 -12.31
N GLY A 24 -23.13 13.78 -12.76
CA GLY A 24 -21.96 12.92 -12.94
C GLY A 24 -20.87 13.53 -13.83
N ALA A 25 -21.23 14.16 -14.95
CA ALA A 25 -20.24 14.70 -15.89
C ALA A 25 -19.44 15.88 -15.28
N ARG A 26 -20.10 16.80 -14.60
CA ARG A 26 -19.45 17.94 -13.92
C ARG A 26 -18.55 17.48 -12.78
N ARG A 27 -18.98 16.48 -12.01
CA ARG A 27 -18.19 15.92 -10.93
C ARG A 27 -16.95 15.18 -11.44
N ASP A 28 -17.05 14.49 -12.56
CA ASP A 28 -15.90 13.83 -13.17
C ASP A 28 -14.84 14.84 -13.64
N GLU A 29 -15.24 15.99 -14.16
CA GLU A 29 -14.34 17.06 -14.57
C GLU A 29 -13.65 17.67 -13.34
N GLU A 30 -14.40 18.11 -12.34
CA GLU A 30 -13.89 18.69 -11.10
C GLU A 30 -12.95 17.70 -10.36
N TYR A 31 -13.28 16.43 -10.36
CA TYR A 31 -12.45 15.37 -9.79
C TYR A 31 -11.11 15.21 -10.53
N ARG A 32 -11.15 15.22 -11.87
CA ARG A 32 -9.92 15.14 -12.68
C ARG A 32 -9.04 16.36 -12.53
N GLU A 33 -9.64 17.55 -12.43
CA GLU A 33 -8.92 18.79 -12.13
C GLU A 33 -8.23 18.73 -10.77
N TYR A 34 -8.92 18.22 -9.74
CA TYR A 34 -8.33 17.98 -8.42
C TYR A 34 -7.10 17.08 -8.51
N ILE A 35 -7.20 15.92 -9.18
CA ILE A 35 -6.07 15.02 -9.35
C ILE A 35 -4.92 15.70 -10.12
N ALA A 36 -5.23 16.38 -11.20
CA ALA A 36 -4.23 17.05 -12.04
C ALA A 36 -3.47 18.15 -11.29
N GLY A 37 -4.14 18.81 -10.35
CA GLY A 37 -3.56 19.89 -9.52
C GLY A 37 -2.57 19.42 -8.47
N ILE A 38 -2.51 18.11 -8.17
CA ILE A 38 -1.60 17.56 -7.17
C ILE A 38 -0.36 17.00 -7.87
N PRO A 39 0.86 17.40 -7.46
CA PRO A 39 2.08 16.83 -8.02
C PRO A 39 2.15 15.32 -7.78
N GLY A 40 2.71 14.62 -8.74
CA GLY A 40 2.86 13.15 -8.65
C GLY A 40 4.30 12.75 -8.37
N PRO A 41 4.55 11.45 -8.17
CA PRO A 41 3.60 10.33 -8.29
C PRO A 41 2.64 10.17 -7.10
N LYS A 42 1.46 9.64 -7.34
CA LYS A 42 0.37 9.56 -6.34
C LYS A 42 -0.43 8.26 -6.41
N ILE A 43 -1.00 7.85 -5.27
CA ILE A 43 -1.90 6.69 -5.15
C ILE A 43 -3.30 7.20 -4.84
N VAL A 44 -4.31 6.72 -5.58
CA VAL A 44 -5.71 7.04 -5.31
C VAL A 44 -6.28 6.04 -4.31
N VAL A 45 -6.68 6.52 -3.13
CA VAL A 45 -7.28 5.67 -2.09
C VAL A 45 -8.80 5.88 -2.09
N VAL A 46 -9.55 4.82 -2.40
CA VAL A 46 -10.97 4.90 -2.68
C VAL A 46 -11.79 4.14 -1.65
N GLN A 47 -12.58 4.85 -0.86
CA GLN A 47 -13.60 4.27 -0.02
C GLN A 47 -14.89 4.05 -0.81
N ASP A 48 -15.37 2.81 -0.86
CA ASP A 48 -16.68 2.48 -1.42
C ASP A 48 -17.78 2.70 -0.36
N LEU A 49 -18.73 3.58 -0.67
CA LEU A 49 -19.84 3.88 0.24
C LEU A 49 -21.05 2.96 0.07
N ASP A 50 -21.06 2.10 -0.95
CA ASP A 50 -22.18 1.18 -1.24
C ASP A 50 -22.14 -0.10 -0.39
N LYS A 51 -21.90 0.03 0.90
CA LYS A 51 -21.87 -1.10 1.84
C LYS A 51 -23.28 -1.53 2.29
N PRO A 52 -23.49 -2.83 2.58
CA PRO A 52 -22.49 -3.93 2.62
C PRO A 52 -22.18 -4.53 1.23
N ALA A 53 -22.94 -4.21 0.21
CA ALA A 53 -22.81 -4.81 -1.11
C ALA A 53 -22.15 -3.87 -2.11
N THR A 54 -20.86 -4.03 -2.33
CA THR A 54 -20.17 -3.44 -3.48
C THR A 54 -20.78 -4.03 -4.77
N THR A 55 -21.50 -3.22 -5.56
CA THR A 55 -22.22 -3.71 -6.74
C THR A 55 -21.56 -3.39 -8.05
N GLY A 56 -20.63 -2.44 -8.08
CA GLY A 56 -19.93 -2.03 -9.28
C GLY A 56 -18.48 -1.68 -9.02
N SER A 57 -17.72 -1.50 -10.08
CA SER A 57 -16.32 -1.10 -10.05
C SER A 57 -16.15 0.28 -10.69
N PHE A 58 -15.57 1.20 -9.94
CA PHE A 58 -15.03 2.45 -10.47
C PHE A 58 -13.79 2.19 -11.35
N TRP A 59 -12.99 1.20 -10.96
CA TRP A 59 -11.73 0.86 -11.59
C TRP A 59 -11.90 -0.17 -12.71
N GLY A 60 -11.27 0.09 -13.83
CA GLY A 60 -11.12 -0.72 -15.01
C GLY A 60 -10.17 -0.05 -15.98
N GLU A 61 -10.02 -0.58 -17.20
CA GLU A 61 -9.06 -0.11 -18.21
C GLU A 61 -9.14 1.40 -18.46
N VAL A 62 -10.34 1.94 -18.67
CA VAL A 62 -10.53 3.38 -18.99
C VAL A 62 -10.03 4.26 -17.86
N ASN A 63 -10.49 4.01 -16.63
CA ASN A 63 -10.07 4.81 -15.48
C ASN A 63 -8.60 4.60 -15.14
N ALA A 64 -8.04 3.41 -15.37
CA ALA A 64 -6.61 3.17 -15.20
C ALA A 64 -5.78 4.06 -16.13
N ASN A 65 -6.11 4.11 -17.42
CA ASN A 65 -5.41 4.94 -18.40
C ASN A 65 -5.55 6.44 -18.08
N ILE A 66 -6.75 6.91 -17.72
CA ILE A 66 -6.98 8.31 -17.33
C ILE A 66 -6.09 8.68 -16.13
N HIS A 67 -6.11 7.88 -15.07
CA HIS A 67 -5.35 8.17 -13.85
C HIS A 67 -3.84 8.07 -14.06
N ARG A 68 -3.39 7.14 -14.91
CA ARG A 68 -1.97 7.09 -15.33
C ARG A 68 -1.56 8.37 -16.05
N ALA A 69 -2.37 8.87 -16.96
CA ALA A 69 -2.11 10.14 -17.66
C ALA A 69 -2.07 11.34 -16.69
N LEU A 70 -2.81 11.26 -15.58
CA LEU A 70 -2.82 12.27 -14.52
C LEU A 70 -1.69 12.08 -13.47
N GLY A 71 -0.76 11.13 -13.69
CA GLY A 71 0.39 10.90 -12.81
C GLY A 71 0.14 9.95 -11.64
N CYS A 72 -0.99 9.23 -11.63
CA CYS A 72 -1.22 8.20 -10.62
C CYS A 72 -0.45 6.91 -10.95
N VAL A 73 0.07 6.22 -9.94
CA VAL A 73 0.83 4.97 -10.09
C VAL A 73 0.06 3.75 -9.60
N GLY A 74 -0.98 3.96 -8.82
CA GLY A 74 -1.81 2.89 -8.28
C GLY A 74 -3.08 3.37 -7.61
N THR A 75 -3.88 2.40 -7.19
CA THR A 75 -5.07 2.61 -6.38
C THR A 75 -5.18 1.59 -5.26
N ILE A 76 -5.80 2.01 -4.16
CA ILE A 76 -6.20 1.16 -3.04
C ILE A 76 -7.69 1.37 -2.83
N THR A 77 -8.50 0.31 -2.84
CA THR A 77 -9.94 0.43 -2.67
C THR A 77 -10.55 -0.72 -1.89
N ASP A 78 -11.46 -0.43 -0.97
CA ASP A 78 -12.31 -1.44 -0.34
C ASP A 78 -13.54 -1.81 -1.20
N GLY A 79 -13.63 -1.23 -2.40
CA GLY A 79 -14.55 -1.58 -3.46
C GLY A 79 -14.05 -2.70 -4.36
N ALA A 80 -14.57 -2.76 -5.58
CA ALA A 80 -14.20 -3.74 -6.60
C ALA A 80 -13.38 -3.13 -7.74
N VAL A 81 -12.64 -4.00 -8.45
CA VAL A 81 -11.95 -3.67 -9.70
C VAL A 81 -12.34 -4.67 -10.79
N ARG A 82 -12.19 -4.28 -12.04
CA ARG A 82 -12.32 -5.12 -13.24
C ARG A 82 -11.17 -4.86 -14.21
N ASP A 83 -11.09 -5.58 -15.31
CA ASP A 83 -10.10 -5.38 -16.38
C ASP A 83 -8.66 -5.39 -15.81
N VAL A 84 -8.33 -6.41 -14.99
CA VAL A 84 -7.08 -6.44 -14.20
C VAL A 84 -5.84 -6.47 -15.08
N ASP A 85 -5.90 -7.24 -16.18
CA ASP A 85 -4.78 -7.35 -17.12
C ASP A 85 -4.58 -6.04 -17.88
N GLU A 86 -5.68 -5.40 -18.30
CA GLU A 86 -5.66 -4.10 -18.98
C GLU A 86 -5.18 -2.97 -18.05
N MET A 87 -5.60 -2.97 -16.79
CA MET A 87 -5.09 -2.04 -15.78
C MET A 87 -3.58 -2.23 -15.57
N THR A 88 -3.12 -3.48 -15.51
CA THR A 88 -1.70 -3.81 -15.38
C THR A 88 -0.91 -3.34 -16.61
N ASN A 89 -1.44 -3.56 -17.81
CA ASN A 89 -0.85 -3.09 -19.07
C ASN A 89 -0.79 -1.55 -19.15
N ALA A 90 -1.79 -0.85 -18.59
CA ALA A 90 -1.77 0.60 -18.44
C ALA A 90 -0.73 1.08 -17.40
N GLY A 91 -0.13 0.17 -16.62
CA GLY A 91 0.84 0.47 -15.59
C GLY A 91 0.22 1.03 -14.29
N LEU A 92 -1.09 0.84 -14.06
CA LEU A 92 -1.75 1.18 -12.81
C LEU A 92 -1.84 -0.07 -11.92
N LYS A 93 -1.23 -0.04 -10.76
CA LYS A 93 -1.32 -1.11 -9.77
C LYS A 93 -2.58 -0.94 -8.91
N ALA A 94 -3.16 -2.05 -8.45
CA ALA A 94 -4.38 -2.01 -7.65
C ALA A 94 -4.32 -2.97 -6.46
N LEU A 95 -4.70 -2.47 -5.28
CA LEU A 95 -5.15 -3.26 -4.15
C LEU A 95 -6.66 -3.08 -4.03
N ALA A 96 -7.42 -4.17 -4.07
CA ALA A 96 -8.87 -4.11 -4.05
C ALA A 96 -9.47 -5.24 -3.22
N ARG A 97 -10.67 -5.02 -2.72
CA ARG A 97 -11.39 -6.04 -1.95
C ARG A 97 -11.79 -7.24 -2.81
N ARG A 98 -12.21 -7.00 -4.06
CA ARG A 98 -12.72 -8.07 -4.95
C ARG A 98 -12.71 -7.65 -6.42
N LEU A 99 -13.00 -8.63 -7.27
CA LEU A 99 -13.28 -8.41 -8.67
C LEU A 99 -14.80 -8.30 -8.91
N CYS A 100 -15.22 -7.55 -9.94
CA CYS A 100 -16.57 -7.60 -10.47
C CYS A 100 -16.57 -7.30 -11.97
N VAL A 101 -17.57 -7.81 -12.68
CA VAL A 101 -17.68 -7.62 -14.14
C VAL A 101 -18.23 -6.24 -14.50
N GLY A 102 -19.20 -5.74 -13.72
CA GLY A 102 -19.93 -4.51 -14.05
C GLY A 102 -19.39 -3.26 -13.39
N HIS A 103 -19.50 -2.10 -14.06
CA HIS A 103 -19.15 -0.80 -13.49
C HIS A 103 -20.33 -0.12 -12.75
N ALA A 104 -21.60 -0.50 -13.03
CA ALA A 104 -22.82 -0.08 -12.33
C ALA A 104 -22.94 1.43 -12.05
N HIS A 105 -22.49 2.30 -12.94
CA HIS A 105 -22.54 3.77 -12.83
C HIS A 105 -21.94 4.36 -11.53
N VAL A 106 -20.90 3.73 -11.02
CA VAL A 106 -20.16 4.23 -9.85
C VAL A 106 -19.41 5.52 -10.22
N VAL A 107 -19.55 6.54 -9.39
CA VAL A 107 -18.94 7.86 -9.60
C VAL A 107 -18.26 8.36 -8.32
N PRO A 108 -17.23 9.22 -8.41
CA PRO A 108 -16.69 9.93 -7.27
C PRO A 108 -17.76 10.86 -6.68
N VAL A 109 -17.95 10.85 -5.37
CA VAL A 109 -18.91 11.72 -4.69
C VAL A 109 -18.25 12.73 -3.76
N ASN A 110 -17.03 12.45 -3.32
CA ASN A 110 -16.21 13.36 -2.52
C ASN A 110 -14.74 13.05 -2.74
N TRP A 111 -13.86 14.05 -2.63
CA TRP A 111 -12.41 13.92 -2.76
C TRP A 111 -11.69 14.97 -1.91
N GLY A 112 -10.39 14.76 -1.66
CA GLY A 112 -9.61 15.61 -0.77
C GLY A 112 -10.07 15.55 0.69
N CYS A 113 -10.65 14.42 1.10
CA CYS A 113 -11.16 14.19 2.44
C CYS A 113 -10.53 12.93 3.04
N GLU A 114 -10.56 12.78 4.35
CA GLU A 114 -10.22 11.53 5.02
C GLU A 114 -11.13 10.40 4.55
N VAL A 115 -10.54 9.21 4.36
CA VAL A 115 -11.28 7.98 4.04
C VAL A 115 -10.87 6.84 4.97
N GLN A 116 -11.74 5.84 5.09
CA GLN A 116 -11.43 4.60 5.79
C GLN A 116 -11.49 3.42 4.81
N VAL A 117 -10.33 2.78 4.57
CA VAL A 117 -10.20 1.67 3.63
C VAL A 117 -9.51 0.50 4.33
N PHE A 118 -10.10 -0.70 4.28
CA PHE A 118 -9.63 -1.90 4.99
C PHE A 118 -9.40 -1.70 6.50
N GLY A 119 -10.14 -0.79 7.14
CA GLY A 119 -10.00 -0.47 8.54
C GLY A 119 -8.93 0.58 8.88
N GLN A 120 -8.15 1.03 7.89
CA GLN A 120 -7.16 2.09 8.04
C GLN A 120 -7.74 3.44 7.65
N HIS A 121 -7.47 4.47 8.45
CA HIS A 121 -7.73 5.87 8.11
C HIS A 121 -6.60 6.40 7.25
N VAL A 122 -6.95 7.12 6.19
CA VAL A 122 -5.99 7.73 5.25
C VAL A 122 -6.38 9.17 5.01
N GLU A 123 -5.45 10.07 5.25
CA GLU A 123 -5.61 11.50 5.04
C GLU A 123 -5.03 11.95 3.68
N PRO A 124 -5.53 13.06 3.10
CA PRO A 124 -4.93 13.66 1.90
C PRO A 124 -3.46 14.02 2.12
N GLY A 125 -2.62 13.64 1.14
CA GLY A 125 -1.18 13.92 1.18
C GLY A 125 -0.37 12.99 2.09
N GLN A 126 -1.01 12.02 2.74
CA GLN A 126 -0.31 11.05 3.58
C GLN A 126 0.56 10.12 2.73
N LEU A 127 1.77 9.85 3.21
CA LEU A 127 2.69 8.94 2.57
C LEU A 127 2.21 7.50 2.74
N ILE A 128 2.17 6.73 1.64
CA ILE A 128 1.73 5.34 1.64
C ILE A 128 2.82 4.43 1.06
N HIS A 129 3.11 3.36 1.77
CA HIS A 129 3.76 2.18 1.21
C HIS A 129 2.68 1.15 0.86
N ALA A 130 2.74 0.59 -0.36
CA ALA A 130 1.82 -0.46 -0.78
C ALA A 130 2.52 -1.50 -1.67
N ASP A 131 2.25 -2.78 -1.41
CA ASP A 131 2.80 -3.90 -2.15
C ASP A 131 1.78 -5.06 -2.25
N LYS A 132 2.23 -6.24 -2.65
CA LYS A 132 1.38 -7.44 -2.75
C LYS A 132 0.83 -7.94 -1.40
N HIS A 133 1.37 -7.49 -0.26
CA HIS A 133 0.93 -7.89 1.07
C HIS A 133 -0.14 -6.94 1.64
N GLY A 134 -0.28 -5.75 1.06
CA GLY A 134 -1.23 -4.75 1.52
C GLY A 134 -0.68 -3.34 1.43
N PHE A 135 -1.11 -2.48 2.35
CA PHE A 135 -0.60 -1.13 2.42
C PHE A 135 -0.45 -0.65 3.87
N LEU A 136 0.44 0.31 4.04
CA LEU A 136 0.69 1.00 5.29
C LEU A 136 0.65 2.50 5.03
N ALA A 137 -0.19 3.22 5.76
CA ALA A 137 -0.16 4.67 5.83
C ALA A 137 0.92 5.09 6.84
N ILE A 138 1.91 5.83 6.37
CA ILE A 138 3.05 6.24 7.20
C ILE A 138 2.61 7.37 8.13
N PRO A 139 2.82 7.28 9.46
CA PRO A 139 2.48 8.35 10.37
C PRO A 139 3.22 9.64 10.01
N PRO A 140 2.56 10.81 10.13
CA PRO A 140 3.21 12.09 9.91
C PRO A 140 4.46 12.26 10.82
N GLY A 141 5.57 12.67 10.21
CA GLY A 141 6.85 12.86 10.91
C GLY A 141 7.82 11.67 10.82
N GLU A 142 7.34 10.48 10.47
CA GLU A 142 8.18 9.27 10.34
C GLU A 142 8.81 9.13 8.94
N GLU A 143 8.41 9.95 7.98
CA GLU A 143 8.80 9.81 6.57
C GLU A 143 10.32 9.89 6.36
N LYS A 144 10.97 10.79 7.11
CA LYS A 144 12.40 11.09 6.90
C LYS A 144 13.33 9.95 7.30
N GLY A 145 12.93 9.15 8.29
CA GLY A 145 13.73 8.04 8.81
C GLY A 145 13.39 6.68 8.20
N LEU A 146 12.26 6.61 7.48
CA LEU A 146 11.65 5.35 7.07
C LEU A 146 12.57 4.49 6.18
N LEU A 147 13.17 5.09 5.16
CA LEU A 147 14.05 4.35 4.24
C LEU A 147 15.28 3.79 4.96
N ASP A 148 15.93 4.59 5.79
CA ASP A 148 17.10 4.17 6.56
C ASP A 148 16.74 3.08 7.56
N ALA A 149 15.55 3.17 8.18
CA ALA A 149 15.05 2.15 9.08
C ALA A 149 14.75 0.84 8.35
N ALA A 150 14.07 0.90 7.21
CA ALA A 150 13.73 -0.28 6.41
C ALA A 150 14.99 -1.00 5.90
N VAL A 151 15.97 -0.26 5.38
CA VAL A 151 17.25 -0.82 4.92
C VAL A 151 18.00 -1.46 6.08
N PHE A 152 18.09 -0.77 7.23
CA PHE A 152 18.76 -1.32 8.40
C PHE A 152 18.09 -2.62 8.88
N MET A 153 16.76 -2.66 8.95
CA MET A 153 16.05 -3.85 9.43
C MET A 153 16.24 -5.04 8.48
N ASP A 154 16.13 -4.84 7.17
CA ASP A 154 16.39 -5.89 6.18
C ASP A 154 17.84 -6.44 6.28
N GLU A 155 18.83 -5.55 6.37
CA GLU A 155 20.22 -5.94 6.57
C GLU A 155 20.44 -6.69 7.89
N ASN A 156 19.80 -6.25 8.97
CA ASN A 156 19.91 -6.87 10.29
C ASN A 156 19.30 -8.27 10.27
N GLU A 157 18.10 -8.46 9.72
CA GLU A 157 17.50 -9.79 9.52
C GLU A 157 18.39 -10.72 8.70
N CYS A 158 18.86 -10.22 7.55
CA CYS A 158 19.71 -10.98 6.63
C CYS A 158 21.04 -11.41 7.25
N ASN A 159 21.64 -10.57 8.10
CA ASN A 159 22.95 -10.81 8.69
C ASN A 159 22.90 -11.59 10.01
N THR A 160 21.77 -11.69 10.65
CA THR A 160 21.56 -12.37 11.93
C THR A 160 20.70 -13.64 11.79
N VAL A 161 19.40 -13.53 11.96
CA VAL A 161 18.46 -14.66 12.04
C VAL A 161 18.39 -15.46 10.75
N ILE A 162 18.26 -14.80 9.60
CA ILE A 162 18.15 -15.45 8.29
C ILE A 162 19.44 -16.17 7.94
N LYS A 163 20.59 -15.55 8.19
CA LYS A 163 21.91 -16.17 7.97
C LYS A 163 22.08 -17.45 8.80
N THR A 164 21.72 -17.40 10.07
CA THR A 164 21.79 -18.55 10.98
C THR A 164 20.87 -19.67 10.52
N ALA A 165 19.62 -19.35 10.17
CA ALA A 165 18.65 -20.34 9.71
C ALA A 165 19.08 -21.00 8.38
N ARG A 166 19.62 -20.24 7.44
CA ARG A 166 20.16 -20.78 6.17
C ARG A 166 21.41 -21.62 6.37
N GLY A 167 22.20 -21.36 7.40
CA GLY A 167 23.41 -22.12 7.76
C GLY A 167 23.17 -23.40 8.58
N ALA A 168 21.93 -23.83 8.76
CA ALA A 168 21.55 -24.95 9.65
C ALA A 168 22.02 -26.34 9.20
N SER A 169 22.48 -26.49 7.94
CA SER A 169 22.93 -27.79 7.41
C SER A 169 24.13 -28.34 8.18
N GLY A 170 24.02 -29.59 8.66
CA GLY A 170 25.08 -30.28 9.40
C GLY A 170 25.12 -29.99 10.91
N LEU A 171 24.27 -29.10 11.42
CA LEU A 171 24.16 -28.84 12.85
C LEU A 171 23.28 -29.88 13.55
N THR A 172 23.62 -30.22 14.78
CA THR A 172 22.71 -30.93 15.68
C THR A 172 21.55 -29.99 16.09
N ARG A 173 20.44 -30.58 16.54
CA ARG A 173 19.29 -29.78 17.04
C ARG A 173 19.71 -28.82 18.16
N THR A 174 20.55 -29.25 19.07
CA THR A 174 21.00 -28.43 20.21
C THR A 174 21.85 -27.24 19.74
N GLU A 175 22.77 -27.46 18.81
CA GLU A 175 23.60 -26.41 18.23
C GLU A 175 22.76 -25.40 17.45
N LEU A 176 21.85 -25.90 16.63
CA LEU A 176 20.94 -25.01 15.86
C LEU A 176 20.12 -24.11 16.79
N LEU A 177 19.46 -24.68 17.80
CA LEU A 177 18.65 -23.90 18.73
C LEU A 177 19.48 -22.86 19.49
N LYS A 178 20.71 -23.23 19.91
CA LYS A 178 21.61 -22.28 20.57
C LYS A 178 21.98 -21.11 19.63
N GLN A 179 22.32 -21.40 18.38
CA GLN A 179 22.69 -20.38 17.40
C GLN A 179 21.50 -19.50 17.04
N LEU A 180 20.30 -20.07 16.87
CA LEU A 180 19.08 -19.27 16.61
C LEU A 180 18.76 -18.32 17.76
N ASN A 181 18.80 -18.81 19.01
CA ASN A 181 18.57 -17.97 20.18
C ASN A 181 19.59 -16.82 20.27
N GLN A 182 20.86 -17.09 19.97
CA GLN A 182 21.89 -16.06 19.95
C GLN A 182 21.62 -15.03 18.84
N SER A 183 21.27 -15.49 17.63
CA SER A 183 21.02 -14.57 16.51
C SER A 183 19.77 -13.70 16.71
N VAL A 184 18.75 -14.20 17.43
CA VAL A 184 17.59 -13.37 17.85
C VAL A 184 18.02 -12.30 18.85
N THR A 185 18.89 -12.66 19.82
CA THR A 185 19.47 -11.68 20.75
C THR A 185 20.27 -10.61 20.01
N ASP A 186 21.17 -11.03 19.12
CA ASP A 186 22.03 -10.13 18.34
C ASP A 186 21.17 -9.17 17.48
N PHE A 187 20.09 -9.67 16.86
CA PHE A 187 19.13 -8.87 16.10
C PHE A 187 18.49 -7.79 16.98
N GLY A 188 17.95 -8.17 18.16
CA GLY A 188 17.30 -7.23 19.07
C GLY A 188 18.25 -6.19 19.64
N GLU A 189 19.51 -6.59 19.97
CA GLU A 189 20.54 -5.66 20.43
C GLU A 189 20.91 -4.64 19.36
N ALA A 190 21.08 -5.06 18.10
CA ALA A 190 21.35 -4.17 16.98
C ALA A 190 20.21 -3.16 16.76
N ALA A 191 18.95 -3.62 16.80
CA ALA A 191 17.77 -2.76 16.67
C ALA A 191 17.67 -1.75 17.84
N ARG A 192 17.89 -2.21 19.07
CA ARG A 192 17.91 -1.35 20.28
C ARG A 192 18.99 -0.27 20.19
N ASN A 193 20.18 -0.64 19.73
CA ASN A 193 21.28 0.31 19.58
C ASN A 193 21.00 1.37 18.50
N LYS A 194 20.28 1.00 17.45
CA LYS A 194 19.94 1.89 16.34
C LYS A 194 18.76 2.81 16.66
N PHE A 195 17.69 2.27 17.27
CA PHE A 195 16.41 2.97 17.43
C PHE A 195 15.97 3.18 18.88
N GLY A 196 16.70 2.67 19.86
CA GLY A 196 16.30 2.69 21.26
C GLY A 196 15.21 1.68 21.62
N SER A 197 14.82 0.81 20.68
CA SER A 197 13.85 -0.28 20.84
C SER A 197 14.38 -1.57 20.23
N PRO A 198 14.10 -2.74 20.84
CA PRO A 198 14.61 -4.04 20.34
C PRO A 198 13.95 -4.55 19.06
N GLY A 199 12.92 -3.88 18.53
CA GLY A 199 12.11 -4.40 17.42
C GLY A 199 11.24 -5.57 17.85
N GLU A 200 10.69 -6.30 16.87
CA GLU A 200 9.71 -7.39 17.11
C GLU A 200 10.28 -8.65 17.78
N PHE A 201 11.59 -8.87 17.75
CA PHE A 201 12.27 -10.04 18.32
C PHE A 201 13.00 -9.75 19.64
N GLY A 202 12.79 -8.62 20.26
CA GLY A 202 13.65 -8.16 21.35
C GLY A 202 12.92 -7.73 22.62
N ASP A 203 12.01 -8.54 23.15
CA ASP A 203 11.43 -8.35 24.49
C ASP A 203 12.43 -8.65 25.61
#